data_66449332c4d3dc72a54cb787a299bf9b
#
_entry.id   66449332c4d3dc72a54cb787a299bf9b
#
_cell.length_a   1.000
_cell.length_b   1.000
_cell.length_c   1.000
_cell.angle_alpha   90.00
_cell.angle_beta   90.00
_cell.angle_gamma   90.00
#
_symmetry.space_group_name_H-M   'P 1'
#
loop_
_entity.id
_entity.type
_entity.pdbx_description
1 polymer ?
#
loop_
_entity_poly.entity_id
_entity_poly.type
_entity_poly.pdbx_seq_one_letter_code
_entity_poly.pdbx_strand_id
1 'polypeptide(L)'
;IQLFVLLLPSTFKRLEMKVHYGVENIEIKCPVVTIGSFDGVHLGHACVIQHLKEKAVNMDGESVIISFEPHPREVLYPREQKIGILTTLEEKIAILEKYGVDHLIILKFTLEFAQQSYTDFVKKILIDKLKIKGLVVGYDHRFGKDRAGNFENLQELAHKYGFFLEKEVVFEEDDVNVSSTKIRNALTVGDITTVNRFLGYPYSVTGEVVYGHHLGHKIGFPTANIQVSDERKLLPAIGVYAVKIIIGQEIFNGMLNIGIRPTVSNDGQVSCEVYIFDFSRDLYGKNITINFINRIRGERKFNDIEELRAQLQKDQEKILKLLKS
;
A
#
# COMPACT_ATOMS: atom_id res chain seq x y z
N ILE A 1 -23.24 3.16 -6.53
CA ILE A 1 -21.84 2.69 -6.40
C ILE A 1 -21.83 1.78 -5.19
N GLN A 2 -22.11 0.46 -5.41
CA GLN A 2 -22.00 -0.53 -4.34
C GLN A 2 -20.52 -0.79 -4.09
N LEU A 3 -20.04 -0.40 -2.90
CA LEU A 3 -18.81 -0.91 -2.33
C LEU A 3 -18.85 -2.43 -2.45
N PHE A 4 -17.94 -3.02 -3.21
CA PHE A 4 -17.59 -4.42 -3.07
C PHE A 4 -16.86 -4.60 -1.73
N VAL A 5 -17.60 -4.48 -0.63
CA VAL A 5 -17.23 -5.13 0.61
C VAL A 5 -17.35 -6.61 0.28
N LEU A 6 -16.25 -7.27 0.02
CA LEU A 6 -16.16 -8.72 -0.02
C LEU A 6 -16.72 -9.25 1.32
N LEU A 7 -18.02 -9.56 1.33
CA LEU A 7 -18.67 -10.35 2.37
C LEU A 7 -18.05 -11.75 2.28
N LEU A 8 -16.94 -11.94 2.98
CA LEU A 8 -16.43 -13.28 3.26
C LEU A 8 -17.51 -14.01 4.07
N PRO A 9 -17.89 -15.24 3.68
CA PRO A 9 -18.80 -16.02 4.48
C PRO A 9 -18.24 -16.20 5.89
N SER A 10 -19.03 -15.86 6.88
CA SER A 10 -18.70 -15.77 8.32
C SER A 10 -18.40 -17.10 9.01
N THR A 11 -18.10 -18.18 8.31
CA THR A 11 -18.01 -19.55 8.86
C THR A 11 -16.61 -20.18 8.79
N PHE A 12 -15.60 -19.53 8.22
CA PHE A 12 -14.24 -20.06 8.29
C PHE A 12 -13.49 -19.41 9.45
N LYS A 13 -12.98 -20.22 10.37
CA LYS A 13 -12.01 -19.84 11.41
C LYS A 13 -10.85 -19.15 10.69
N ARG A 14 -10.74 -17.84 10.80
CA ARG A 14 -9.70 -17.04 10.15
C ARG A 14 -8.37 -17.46 10.76
N LEU A 15 -7.61 -18.28 10.04
CA LEU A 15 -6.22 -18.56 10.38
C LEU A 15 -5.44 -17.25 10.17
N GLU A 16 -4.61 -16.89 11.11
CA GLU A 16 -3.69 -15.76 11.01
C GLU A 16 -2.69 -16.03 9.88
N MET A 17 -2.46 -15.04 9.01
CA MET A 17 -1.49 -15.15 7.92
C MET A 17 -0.08 -15.35 8.50
N LYS A 18 0.62 -16.38 8.06
CA LYS A 18 2.01 -16.63 8.48
C LYS A 18 2.98 -15.83 7.63
N VAL A 19 3.77 -14.97 8.26
CA VAL A 19 4.81 -14.16 7.59
C VAL A 19 6.17 -14.80 7.77
N HIS A 20 6.87 -15.03 6.65
CA HIS A 20 8.19 -15.65 6.60
C HIS A 20 9.22 -14.70 6.00
N TYR A 21 10.40 -14.63 6.57
CA TYR A 21 11.53 -13.88 6.05
C TYR A 21 12.56 -14.84 5.45
N GLY A 22 12.55 -14.99 4.11
CA GLY A 22 13.30 -16.02 3.39
C GLY A 22 12.47 -17.28 3.17
N VAL A 23 13.12 -18.35 2.69
CA VAL A 23 12.48 -19.64 2.31
C VAL A 23 13.03 -20.82 3.10
N GLU A 24 13.82 -20.57 4.14
CA GLU A 24 14.47 -21.65 4.89
C GLU A 24 13.51 -22.21 5.95
N ASN A 25 13.48 -23.55 6.04
CA ASN A 25 12.70 -24.28 7.04
C ASN A 25 11.19 -23.97 7.06
N ILE A 26 10.62 -23.75 5.87
CA ILE A 26 9.18 -23.50 5.71
C ILE A 26 8.51 -24.79 5.22
N GLU A 27 7.51 -25.26 5.95
CA GLU A 27 6.65 -26.35 5.53
C GLU A 27 5.26 -25.79 5.20
N ILE A 28 4.83 -25.97 3.95
CA ILE A 28 3.53 -25.51 3.44
C ILE A 28 2.87 -26.68 2.72
N LYS A 29 1.60 -26.92 3.03
CA LYS A 29 0.83 -27.99 2.40
C LYS A 29 0.46 -27.60 0.97
N CYS A 30 0.91 -28.35 -0.03
CA CYS A 30 0.55 -28.18 -1.44
C CYS A 30 0.55 -26.69 -1.89
N PRO A 31 1.69 -25.96 -1.78
CA PRO A 31 1.68 -24.51 -1.95
C PRO A 31 1.32 -24.10 -3.37
N VAL A 32 0.32 -23.22 -3.48
CA VAL A 32 -0.01 -22.46 -4.70
C VAL A 32 0.51 -21.05 -4.51
N VAL A 33 1.35 -20.59 -5.43
CA VAL A 33 2.19 -19.42 -5.25
C VAL A 33 1.82 -18.31 -6.23
N THR A 34 1.93 -17.07 -5.82
CA THR A 34 2.06 -15.91 -6.72
C THR A 34 3.26 -15.07 -6.30
N ILE A 35 3.84 -14.32 -7.24
CA ILE A 35 5.08 -13.56 -7.03
C ILE A 35 4.84 -12.11 -7.48
N GLY A 36 5.24 -11.14 -6.66
CA GLY A 36 5.13 -9.74 -7.02
C GLY A 36 5.57 -8.79 -5.92
N SER A 37 5.75 -7.51 -6.24
CA SER A 37 6.02 -6.48 -5.24
C SER A 37 4.79 -6.20 -4.35
N PHE A 38 3.60 -6.41 -4.88
CA PHE A 38 2.32 -6.12 -4.22
C PHE A 38 2.27 -4.73 -3.57
N ASP A 39 2.93 -3.76 -4.21
CA ASP A 39 2.95 -2.40 -3.69
C ASP A 39 1.61 -1.72 -3.94
N GLY A 40 0.96 -1.31 -2.84
CA GLY A 40 -0.39 -0.77 -2.83
C GLY A 40 -1.50 -1.81 -2.81
N VAL A 41 -1.24 -3.11 -2.96
CA VAL A 41 -2.25 -4.21 -2.99
C VAL A 41 -3.57 -3.76 -3.65
N HIS A 42 -3.47 -3.16 -4.84
CA HIS A 42 -4.58 -2.56 -5.58
C HIS A 42 -5.55 -3.61 -6.15
N LEU A 43 -6.67 -3.18 -6.73
CA LEU A 43 -7.71 -4.08 -7.24
C LEU A 43 -7.20 -5.14 -8.22
N GLY A 44 -6.22 -4.80 -9.08
CA GLY A 44 -5.56 -5.79 -9.94
C GLY A 44 -4.81 -6.87 -9.15
N HIS A 45 -4.17 -6.51 -8.03
CA HIS A 45 -3.57 -7.50 -7.12
C HIS A 45 -4.65 -8.31 -6.40
N ALA A 46 -5.78 -7.69 -6.03
CA ALA A 46 -6.89 -8.38 -5.37
C ALA A 46 -7.46 -9.52 -6.23
N CYS A 47 -7.57 -9.32 -7.55
CA CYS A 47 -8.00 -10.37 -8.48
C CYS A 47 -7.02 -11.54 -8.49
N VAL A 48 -5.71 -11.27 -8.59
CA VAL A 48 -4.67 -12.32 -8.53
C VAL A 48 -4.74 -13.09 -7.20
N ILE A 49 -4.93 -12.39 -6.08
CA ILE A 49 -5.03 -13.00 -4.74
C ILE A 49 -6.28 -13.87 -4.63
N GLN A 50 -7.41 -13.40 -5.13
CA GLN A 50 -8.66 -14.18 -5.12
C GLN A 50 -8.49 -15.48 -5.91
N HIS A 51 -7.96 -15.38 -7.13
CA HIS A 51 -7.70 -16.54 -7.98
C HIS A 51 -6.68 -17.51 -7.34
N LEU A 52 -5.60 -16.99 -6.76
CA LEU A 52 -4.62 -17.76 -5.99
C LEU A 52 -5.29 -18.60 -4.90
N LYS A 53 -6.16 -17.99 -4.10
CA LYS A 53 -6.89 -18.67 -3.01
C LYS A 53 -7.83 -19.74 -3.52
N GLU A 54 -8.58 -19.46 -4.58
CA GLU A 54 -9.49 -20.45 -5.21
C GLU A 54 -8.71 -21.66 -5.71
N LYS A 55 -7.56 -21.45 -6.33
CA LYS A 55 -6.70 -22.54 -6.79
C LYS A 55 -6.09 -23.33 -5.63
N ALA A 56 -5.63 -22.66 -4.57
CA ALA A 56 -5.14 -23.32 -3.38
C ALA A 56 -6.20 -24.23 -2.74
N VAL A 57 -7.43 -23.74 -2.57
CA VAL A 57 -8.56 -24.53 -2.07
C VAL A 57 -8.85 -25.74 -2.97
N ASN A 58 -8.90 -25.56 -4.29
CA ASN A 58 -9.18 -26.63 -5.25
C ASN A 58 -8.11 -27.72 -5.27
N MET A 59 -6.89 -27.39 -4.85
CA MET A 59 -5.75 -28.31 -4.75
C MET A 59 -5.53 -28.89 -3.34
N ASP A 60 -6.46 -28.63 -2.41
CA ASP A 60 -6.31 -28.97 -0.98
C ASP A 60 -4.96 -28.46 -0.40
N GLY A 61 -4.58 -27.24 -0.82
CA GLY A 61 -3.32 -26.59 -0.53
C GLY A 61 -3.49 -25.23 0.17
N GLU A 62 -2.38 -24.55 0.35
CA GLU A 62 -2.29 -23.24 1.00
C GLU A 62 -1.81 -22.16 0.01
N SER A 63 -2.40 -20.97 0.10
CA SER A 63 -2.09 -19.80 -0.73
C SER A 63 -0.82 -19.10 -0.24
N VAL A 64 0.11 -18.81 -1.16
CA VAL A 64 1.41 -18.22 -0.84
C VAL A 64 1.67 -17.02 -1.72
N ILE A 65 1.94 -15.88 -1.10
CA ILE A 65 2.48 -14.70 -1.79
C ILE A 65 3.97 -14.61 -1.52
N ILE A 66 4.79 -14.51 -2.58
CA ILE A 66 6.19 -14.14 -2.49
C ILE A 66 6.32 -12.67 -2.84
N SER A 67 6.80 -11.86 -1.90
CA SER A 67 7.08 -10.44 -2.07
C SER A 67 8.52 -10.11 -1.72
N PHE A 68 8.92 -8.85 -1.93
CA PHE A 68 10.31 -8.43 -1.85
C PHE A 68 10.46 -7.21 -0.94
N GLU A 69 11.54 -7.20 -0.15
CA GLU A 69 11.97 -6.05 0.64
C GLU A 69 13.50 -5.92 0.59
N PRO A 70 14.09 -4.75 0.27
CA PRO A 70 13.41 -3.53 -0.19
C PRO A 70 12.70 -3.72 -1.54
N HIS A 71 11.88 -2.73 -1.94
CA HIS A 71 11.16 -2.77 -3.20
C HIS A 71 12.13 -2.89 -4.39
N PRO A 72 11.92 -3.79 -5.38
CA PRO A 72 12.87 -4.06 -6.46
C PRO A 72 13.36 -2.82 -7.21
N ARG A 73 12.50 -1.81 -7.42
CA ARG A 73 12.88 -0.58 -8.10
C ARG A 73 13.88 0.27 -7.32
N GLU A 74 13.85 0.24 -6.00
CA GLU A 74 14.81 0.98 -5.16
C GLU A 74 16.23 0.44 -5.34
N VAL A 75 16.35 -0.88 -5.49
CA VAL A 75 17.64 -1.54 -5.67
C VAL A 75 18.14 -1.43 -7.11
N LEU A 76 17.24 -1.56 -8.10
CA LEU A 76 17.61 -1.54 -9.51
C LEU A 76 17.89 -0.13 -10.04
N TYR A 77 17.22 0.89 -9.49
CA TYR A 77 17.30 2.27 -9.99
C TYR A 77 17.62 3.28 -8.87
N PRO A 78 18.72 3.10 -8.11
CA PRO A 78 19.03 3.91 -6.92
C PRO A 78 19.34 5.39 -7.25
N ARG A 79 19.63 5.71 -8.51
CA ARG A 79 19.92 7.08 -8.99
C ARG A 79 18.71 7.81 -9.59
N GLU A 80 17.63 7.10 -9.87
CA GLU A 80 16.37 7.72 -10.26
C GLU A 80 15.72 8.36 -9.03
N GLN A 81 14.86 9.40 -9.25
CA GLN A 81 14.10 9.98 -8.15
C GLN A 81 13.51 8.87 -7.29
N LYS A 82 13.70 8.95 -5.96
CA LYS A 82 13.15 7.98 -4.99
C LYS A 82 11.71 7.69 -5.34
N ILE A 83 11.46 6.51 -5.90
CA ILE A 83 10.10 6.08 -6.23
C ILE A 83 9.43 5.78 -4.89
N GLY A 84 8.54 6.66 -4.47
CA GLY A 84 7.79 6.44 -3.24
C GLY A 84 7.01 5.12 -3.27
N ILE A 85 7.06 4.35 -2.18
CA ILE A 85 6.25 3.15 -2.01
C ILE A 85 4.80 3.53 -1.69
N LEU A 86 3.84 2.75 -2.19
CA LEU A 86 2.42 2.93 -1.89
C LEU A 86 2.05 2.34 -0.53
N THR A 87 2.70 1.27 -0.13
CA THR A 87 2.51 0.61 1.17
C THR A 87 3.86 0.30 1.81
N THR A 88 3.99 0.57 3.11
CA THR A 88 5.11 0.03 3.89
C THR A 88 4.97 -1.49 4.01
N LEU A 89 5.98 -2.19 4.53
CA LEU A 89 5.90 -3.62 4.73
C LEU A 89 4.78 -3.98 5.72
N GLU A 90 4.66 -3.23 6.82
CA GLU A 90 3.63 -3.43 7.84
C GLU A 90 2.22 -3.21 7.28
N GLU A 91 2.04 -2.14 6.50
CA GLU A 91 0.75 -1.86 5.82
C GLU A 91 0.41 -2.97 4.82
N LYS A 92 1.39 -3.45 4.05
CA LYS A 92 1.21 -4.56 3.10
C LYS A 92 0.78 -5.84 3.82
N ILE A 93 1.46 -6.21 4.91
CA ILE A 93 1.10 -7.37 5.74
C ILE A 93 -0.35 -7.24 6.22
N ALA A 94 -0.71 -6.11 6.83
CA ALA A 94 -2.05 -5.88 7.36
C ALA A 94 -3.15 -5.94 6.27
N ILE A 95 -2.85 -5.49 5.05
CA ILE A 95 -3.80 -5.56 3.94
C ILE A 95 -3.93 -7.00 3.43
N LEU A 96 -2.82 -7.71 3.19
CA LEU A 96 -2.83 -9.09 2.70
C LEU A 96 -3.50 -10.05 3.69
N GLU A 97 -3.31 -9.83 4.98
CA GLU A 97 -4.02 -10.58 6.03
C GLU A 97 -5.54 -10.42 5.92
N LYS A 98 -6.04 -9.20 5.62
CA LYS A 98 -7.49 -8.97 5.38
C LYS A 98 -8.00 -9.72 4.17
N TYR A 99 -7.18 -9.94 3.14
CA TYR A 99 -7.53 -10.77 1.99
C TYR A 99 -7.54 -12.28 2.31
N GLY A 100 -7.06 -12.68 3.50
CA GLY A 100 -7.08 -14.07 3.97
C GLY A 100 -6.13 -14.96 3.19
N VAL A 101 -4.94 -14.46 2.90
CA VAL A 101 -3.80 -15.24 2.38
C VAL A 101 -3.22 -16.08 3.52
N ASP A 102 -2.82 -17.33 3.25
CA ASP A 102 -2.31 -18.22 4.30
C ASP A 102 -0.84 -17.90 4.63
N HIS A 103 -0.02 -17.60 3.61
CA HIS A 103 1.41 -17.36 3.77
C HIS A 103 1.89 -16.16 2.96
N LEU A 104 2.69 -15.30 3.60
CA LEU A 104 3.46 -14.24 2.95
C LEU A 104 4.96 -14.51 3.16
N ILE A 105 5.69 -14.68 2.06
CA ILE A 105 7.15 -14.86 2.08
C ILE A 105 7.80 -13.56 1.60
N ILE A 106 8.62 -12.96 2.45
CA ILE A 106 9.40 -11.76 2.13
C ILE A 106 10.82 -12.18 1.77
N LEU A 107 11.21 -11.99 0.52
CA LEU A 107 12.57 -12.22 0.05
C LEU A 107 13.35 -10.90 0.06
N LYS A 108 14.59 -10.96 0.57
CA LYS A 108 15.50 -9.83 0.51
C LYS A 108 15.92 -9.60 -0.94
N PHE A 109 15.52 -8.44 -1.51
CA PHE A 109 15.89 -8.07 -2.86
C PHE A 109 17.23 -7.33 -2.87
N THR A 110 18.23 -7.91 -3.53
CA THR A 110 19.58 -7.36 -3.68
C THR A 110 19.97 -7.29 -5.14
N LEU A 111 21.03 -6.55 -5.46
CA LEU A 111 21.57 -6.55 -6.83
C LEU A 111 22.02 -7.96 -7.27
N GLU A 112 22.58 -8.75 -6.35
CA GLU A 112 22.94 -10.14 -6.61
C GLU A 112 21.70 -10.99 -6.92
N PHE A 113 20.66 -10.88 -6.11
CA PHE A 113 19.37 -11.56 -6.34
C PHE A 113 18.78 -11.18 -7.71
N ALA A 114 18.86 -9.92 -8.10
CA ALA A 114 18.34 -9.40 -9.38
C ALA A 114 19.09 -9.98 -10.60
N GLN A 115 20.35 -10.44 -10.44
CA GLN A 115 21.12 -11.10 -11.49
C GLN A 115 20.77 -12.59 -11.67
N GLN A 116 19.97 -13.15 -10.76
CA GLN A 116 19.54 -14.55 -10.84
C GLN A 116 18.64 -14.76 -12.07
N SER A 117 18.91 -15.83 -12.83
CA SER A 117 18.05 -16.22 -13.95
C SER A 117 16.68 -16.66 -13.46
N TYR A 118 15.65 -16.49 -14.29
CA TYR A 118 14.29 -16.98 -13.95
C TYR A 118 14.27 -18.50 -13.77
N THR A 119 15.09 -19.24 -14.50
CA THR A 119 15.22 -20.70 -14.39
C THR A 119 15.82 -21.11 -13.03
N ASP A 120 16.86 -20.39 -12.57
CA ASP A 120 17.46 -20.61 -11.26
C ASP A 120 16.50 -20.28 -10.13
N PHE A 121 15.78 -19.17 -10.24
CA PHE A 121 14.76 -18.80 -9.26
C PHE A 121 13.67 -19.86 -9.15
N VAL A 122 13.09 -20.28 -10.28
CA VAL A 122 12.09 -21.36 -10.30
C VAL A 122 12.64 -22.62 -9.69
N LYS A 123 13.81 -23.08 -10.14
CA LYS A 123 14.37 -24.34 -9.65
C LYS A 123 14.71 -24.27 -8.15
N LYS A 124 15.55 -23.30 -7.74
CA LYS A 124 16.11 -23.25 -6.38
C LYS A 124 15.08 -22.83 -5.33
N ILE A 125 14.19 -21.86 -5.66
CA ILE A 125 13.25 -21.31 -4.70
C ILE A 125 11.89 -22.04 -4.78
N LEU A 126 11.27 -22.07 -5.96
CA LEU A 126 9.92 -22.59 -6.08
C LEU A 126 9.87 -24.12 -5.99
N ILE A 127 10.81 -24.83 -6.65
CA ILE A 127 10.79 -26.30 -6.71
C ILE A 127 11.55 -26.91 -5.54
N ASP A 128 12.85 -26.57 -5.37
CA ASP A 128 13.71 -27.28 -4.42
C ASP A 128 13.35 -26.92 -2.96
N LYS A 129 13.03 -25.63 -2.67
CA LYS A 129 12.71 -25.16 -1.31
C LYS A 129 11.22 -25.21 -1.00
N LEU A 130 10.38 -24.61 -1.82
CA LEU A 130 8.95 -24.49 -1.54
C LEU A 130 8.12 -25.67 -2.06
N LYS A 131 8.63 -26.47 -3.00
CA LYS A 131 7.97 -27.64 -3.60
C LYS A 131 6.56 -27.31 -4.12
N ILE A 132 6.44 -26.17 -4.83
CA ILE A 132 5.17 -25.64 -5.27
C ILE A 132 4.35 -26.65 -6.09
N LYS A 133 3.03 -26.55 -5.98
CA LYS A 133 2.08 -27.32 -6.80
C LYS A 133 1.44 -26.47 -7.88
N GLY A 134 1.39 -25.15 -7.68
CA GLY A 134 0.86 -24.22 -8.65
C GLY A 134 1.53 -22.85 -8.60
N LEU A 135 1.52 -22.15 -9.73
CA LEU A 135 1.96 -20.78 -9.88
C LEU A 135 0.88 -19.99 -10.61
N VAL A 136 0.34 -18.97 -9.96
CA VAL A 136 -0.59 -17.99 -10.55
C VAL A 136 0.17 -16.70 -10.80
N VAL A 137 0.13 -16.19 -12.03
CA VAL A 137 0.84 -14.97 -12.42
C VAL A 137 -0.13 -13.91 -12.96
N GLY A 138 0.15 -12.65 -12.66
CA GLY A 138 -0.58 -11.54 -13.26
C GLY A 138 -0.32 -11.41 -14.77
N TYR A 139 -1.17 -10.65 -15.44
CA TYR A 139 -1.13 -10.51 -16.92
C TYR A 139 0.23 -10.05 -17.48
N ASP A 140 0.85 -9.04 -16.85
CA ASP A 140 2.12 -8.43 -17.26
C ASP A 140 3.32 -8.93 -16.45
N HIS A 141 3.13 -10.04 -15.73
CA HIS A 141 4.13 -10.58 -14.82
C HIS A 141 5.40 -10.99 -15.56
N ARG A 142 6.53 -10.46 -15.09
CA ARG A 142 7.87 -10.80 -15.56
C ARG A 142 8.86 -10.70 -14.42
N PHE A 143 9.73 -11.70 -14.27
CA PHE A 143 10.74 -11.74 -13.22
C PHE A 143 12.07 -12.33 -13.71
N GLY A 144 13.06 -12.39 -12.81
CA GLY A 144 14.41 -12.81 -13.12
C GLY A 144 15.20 -11.77 -13.93
N LYS A 145 16.47 -12.07 -14.16
CA LYS A 145 17.37 -11.21 -14.91
C LYS A 145 16.76 -10.80 -16.26
N ASP A 146 16.89 -9.53 -16.61
CA ASP A 146 16.37 -8.93 -17.83
C ASP A 146 14.88 -9.14 -18.08
N ARG A 147 14.11 -9.47 -17.00
CA ARG A 147 12.68 -9.77 -17.05
C ARG A 147 12.34 -10.92 -18.02
N ALA A 148 13.28 -11.88 -18.19
CA ALA A 148 13.13 -12.99 -19.11
C ALA A 148 12.12 -14.05 -18.70
N GLY A 149 11.72 -14.11 -17.42
CA GLY A 149 10.68 -15.00 -16.90
C GLY A 149 9.28 -14.49 -17.27
N ASN A 150 8.90 -14.63 -18.55
CA ASN A 150 7.56 -14.38 -19.07
C ASN A 150 6.70 -15.65 -18.98
N PHE A 151 5.42 -15.56 -19.36
CA PHE A 151 4.47 -16.67 -19.26
C PHE A 151 4.89 -17.87 -20.13
N GLU A 152 5.34 -17.64 -21.34
CA GLU A 152 5.75 -18.67 -22.28
C GLU A 152 6.95 -19.49 -21.73
N ASN A 153 7.95 -18.79 -21.22
CA ASN A 153 9.12 -19.44 -20.61
C ASN A 153 8.75 -20.20 -19.33
N LEU A 154 7.76 -19.72 -18.59
CA LEU A 154 7.24 -20.43 -17.40
C LEU A 154 6.46 -21.69 -17.76
N GLN A 155 5.77 -21.74 -18.92
CA GLN A 155 5.06 -22.95 -19.37
C GLN A 155 6.00 -24.11 -19.58
N GLU A 156 7.18 -23.88 -20.17
CA GLU A 156 8.22 -24.92 -20.36
C GLU A 156 8.68 -25.48 -19.02
N LEU A 157 8.91 -24.59 -18.02
CA LEU A 157 9.33 -25.00 -16.69
C LEU A 157 8.20 -25.70 -15.92
N ALA A 158 6.96 -25.25 -16.07
CA ALA A 158 5.81 -25.89 -15.49
C ALA A 158 5.64 -27.34 -15.97
N HIS A 159 5.78 -27.56 -17.27
CA HIS A 159 5.77 -28.90 -17.86
C HIS A 159 6.95 -29.76 -17.35
N LYS A 160 8.16 -29.17 -17.32
CA LYS A 160 9.40 -29.86 -16.89
C LYS A 160 9.34 -30.30 -15.43
N TYR A 161 8.83 -29.45 -14.52
CA TYR A 161 8.84 -29.69 -13.08
C TYR A 161 7.49 -30.15 -12.52
N GLY A 162 6.44 -30.25 -13.35
CA GLY A 162 5.15 -30.80 -12.96
C GLY A 162 4.34 -29.91 -12.02
N PHE A 163 4.40 -28.58 -12.15
CA PHE A 163 3.52 -27.67 -11.43
C PHE A 163 2.48 -27.03 -12.36
N PHE A 164 1.34 -26.70 -11.78
CA PHE A 164 0.27 -26.00 -12.49
C PHE A 164 0.67 -24.53 -12.74
N LEU A 165 0.40 -24.00 -13.93
CA LEU A 165 0.64 -22.58 -14.26
C LEU A 165 -0.64 -21.96 -14.82
N GLU A 166 -1.05 -20.85 -14.26
CA GLU A 166 -2.18 -20.08 -14.76
C GLU A 166 -1.88 -18.57 -14.80
N LYS A 167 -2.44 -17.91 -15.80
CA LYS A 167 -2.29 -16.47 -15.99
C LYS A 167 -3.62 -15.79 -15.69
N GLU A 168 -3.58 -14.80 -14.80
CA GLU A 168 -4.74 -13.97 -14.48
C GLU A 168 -5.05 -13.00 -15.63
N VAL A 169 -6.31 -12.70 -15.81
CA VAL A 169 -6.79 -11.73 -16.80
C VAL A 169 -6.56 -10.29 -16.27
N VAL A 170 -6.41 -9.34 -17.17
CA VAL A 170 -6.28 -7.92 -16.81
C VAL A 170 -7.52 -7.45 -16.06
N PHE A 171 -7.32 -6.86 -14.88
CA PHE A 171 -8.39 -6.15 -14.19
C PHE A 171 -8.45 -4.70 -14.69
N GLU A 172 -9.60 -4.31 -15.21
CA GLU A 172 -9.88 -2.95 -15.66
C GLU A 172 -10.97 -2.33 -14.80
N GLU A 173 -10.78 -1.08 -14.41
CA GLU A 173 -11.77 -0.27 -13.72
C GLU A 173 -12.11 0.93 -14.63
N ASP A 174 -13.36 1.05 -15.06
CA ASP A 174 -13.82 2.03 -16.06
C ASP A 174 -12.95 2.02 -17.34
N ASP A 175 -12.69 0.83 -17.92
CA ASP A 175 -11.82 0.62 -19.08
C ASP A 175 -10.36 1.05 -18.88
N VAL A 176 -9.93 1.18 -17.62
CA VAL A 176 -8.57 1.57 -17.25
C VAL A 176 -7.86 0.44 -16.52
N ASN A 177 -6.81 -0.09 -17.11
CA ASN A 177 -5.93 -1.05 -16.46
C ASN A 177 -5.32 -0.47 -15.18
N VAL A 178 -5.62 -1.07 -14.02
CA VAL A 178 -5.14 -0.61 -12.70
C VAL A 178 -3.69 -1.04 -12.49
N SER A 179 -2.84 -0.10 -12.06
CA SER A 179 -1.43 -0.38 -11.74
C SER A 179 -0.87 0.57 -10.68
N SER A 180 0.15 0.12 -9.93
CA SER A 180 0.84 0.95 -8.94
C SER A 180 1.41 2.24 -9.54
N THR A 181 1.82 2.25 -10.82
CA THR A 181 2.31 3.46 -11.51
C THR A 181 1.19 4.49 -11.68
N LYS A 182 0.00 4.09 -12.09
CA LYS A 182 -1.15 5.01 -12.23
C LYS A 182 -1.60 5.56 -10.88
N ILE A 183 -1.56 4.73 -9.83
CA ILE A 183 -1.87 5.18 -8.45
C ILE A 183 -0.86 6.22 -7.98
N ARG A 184 0.45 6.01 -8.21
CA ARG A 184 1.47 7.00 -7.88
C ARG A 184 1.24 8.32 -8.61
N ASN A 185 0.96 8.27 -9.91
CA ASN A 185 0.67 9.46 -10.70
C ASN A 185 -0.57 10.21 -10.16
N ALA A 186 -1.62 9.51 -9.77
CA ALA A 186 -2.79 10.13 -9.15
C ALA A 186 -2.46 10.77 -7.79
N LEU A 187 -1.62 10.13 -6.96
CA LEU A 187 -1.14 10.70 -5.69
C LEU A 187 -0.34 11.99 -5.91
N THR A 188 0.56 12.03 -6.91
CA THR A 188 1.42 13.20 -7.18
C THR A 188 0.63 14.43 -7.64
N VAL A 189 -0.58 14.26 -8.14
CA VAL A 189 -1.50 15.37 -8.46
C VAL A 189 -2.60 15.57 -7.41
N GLY A 190 -2.63 14.68 -6.39
CA GLY A 190 -3.58 14.73 -5.28
C GLY A 190 -5.00 14.26 -5.63
N ASP A 191 -5.15 13.46 -6.66
CA ASP A 191 -6.43 12.82 -7.02
C ASP A 191 -6.72 11.60 -6.15
N ILE A 192 -7.09 11.86 -4.89
CA ILE A 192 -7.40 10.84 -3.89
C ILE A 192 -8.59 9.97 -4.30
N THR A 193 -9.55 10.52 -5.02
CA THR A 193 -10.72 9.78 -5.49
C THR A 193 -10.30 8.63 -6.41
N THR A 194 -9.46 8.91 -7.41
CA THR A 194 -8.92 7.88 -8.31
C THR A 194 -8.00 6.91 -7.57
N VAL A 195 -7.16 7.41 -6.64
CA VAL A 195 -6.29 6.55 -5.81
C VAL A 195 -7.11 5.53 -5.05
N ASN A 196 -8.12 5.97 -4.28
CA ASN A 196 -8.95 5.09 -3.46
C ASN A 196 -9.77 4.13 -4.32
N ARG A 197 -10.27 4.58 -5.46
CA ARG A 197 -10.99 3.73 -6.42
C ARG A 197 -10.09 2.60 -6.94
N PHE A 198 -8.85 2.90 -7.34
CA PHE A 198 -7.92 1.90 -7.85
C PHE A 198 -7.37 0.96 -6.78
N LEU A 199 -7.21 1.45 -5.55
CA LEU A 199 -6.82 0.62 -4.41
C LEU A 199 -7.97 -0.30 -3.94
N GLY A 200 -9.22 0.18 -4.01
CA GLY A 200 -10.38 -0.47 -3.40
C GLY A 200 -10.52 -0.20 -1.89
N TYR A 201 -9.64 0.65 -1.35
CA TYR A 201 -9.64 1.08 0.06
C TYR A 201 -9.02 2.49 0.18
N PRO A 202 -9.27 3.23 1.27
CA PRO A 202 -8.66 4.55 1.47
C PRO A 202 -7.13 4.48 1.56
N TYR A 203 -6.44 5.27 0.75
CA TYR A 203 -4.98 5.43 0.90
C TYR A 203 -4.66 5.92 2.30
N SER A 204 -3.63 5.34 2.92
CA SER A 204 -3.28 5.66 4.29
C SER A 204 -1.80 5.98 4.47
N VAL A 205 -1.52 6.75 5.52
CA VAL A 205 -0.18 7.04 6.03
C VAL A 205 -0.18 6.83 7.53
N THR A 206 0.78 6.08 8.03
CA THR A 206 0.99 5.87 9.47
C THR A 206 2.21 6.64 9.92
N GLY A 207 2.14 7.26 11.09
CA GLY A 207 3.25 8.00 11.67
C GLY A 207 3.07 8.30 13.15
N GLU A 208 4.17 8.70 13.78
CA GLU A 208 4.22 9.11 15.17
C GLU A 208 3.83 10.59 15.31
N VAL A 209 3.03 10.90 16.31
CA VAL A 209 2.71 12.28 16.66
C VAL A 209 3.89 12.92 17.38
N VAL A 210 4.48 13.95 16.76
CA VAL A 210 5.64 14.67 17.28
C VAL A 210 5.33 16.12 17.63
N TYR A 211 6.18 16.75 18.43
CA TYR A 211 6.05 18.16 18.78
C TYR A 211 6.23 19.06 17.56
N GLY A 212 5.39 20.09 17.44
CA GLY A 212 5.42 21.11 16.40
C GLY A 212 5.46 22.53 16.95
N HIS A 213 5.29 23.53 16.07
CA HIS A 213 5.40 24.94 16.44
C HIS A 213 4.17 25.55 17.15
N HIS A 214 3.11 24.74 17.42
CA HIS A 214 1.88 25.13 18.13
C HIS A 214 1.12 26.37 17.58
N LEU A 215 1.35 26.76 16.31
CA LEU A 215 0.65 27.92 15.71
C LEU A 215 -0.86 27.70 15.65
N GLY A 216 -1.31 26.49 15.35
CA GLY A 216 -2.73 26.13 15.29
C GLY A 216 -3.49 26.36 16.59
N HIS A 217 -2.86 26.16 17.75
CA HIS A 217 -3.48 26.44 19.05
C HIS A 217 -3.93 27.91 19.20
N LYS A 218 -3.11 28.86 18.69
CA LYS A 218 -3.39 30.30 18.81
C LYS A 218 -4.60 30.74 18.00
N ILE A 219 -4.96 29.98 16.96
CA ILE A 219 -6.06 30.31 16.04
C ILE A 219 -7.29 29.40 16.22
N GLY A 220 -7.30 28.53 17.24
CA GLY A 220 -8.42 27.65 17.55
C GLY A 220 -8.46 26.35 16.71
N PHE A 221 -7.39 26.01 16.00
CA PHE A 221 -7.24 24.79 15.20
C PHE A 221 -5.97 24.02 15.65
N PRO A 222 -5.97 23.41 16.83
CA PRO A 222 -4.81 22.67 17.33
C PRO A 222 -4.48 21.49 16.40
N THR A 223 -3.26 21.48 15.85
CA THR A 223 -2.78 20.42 14.95
C THR A 223 -1.75 19.54 15.61
N ALA A 224 -1.81 18.24 15.33
CA ALA A 224 -0.76 17.27 15.60
C ALA A 224 0.17 17.16 14.39
N ASN A 225 1.48 17.21 14.62
CA ASN A 225 2.48 16.99 13.58
C ASN A 225 2.77 15.51 13.47
N ILE A 226 2.78 14.99 12.26
CA ILE A 226 2.98 13.56 12.00
C ILE A 226 4.35 13.36 11.36
N GLN A 227 5.18 12.59 12.05
CA GLN A 227 6.40 12.05 11.48
C GLN A 227 6.08 10.70 10.86
N VAL A 228 6.09 10.64 9.52
CA VAL A 228 5.79 9.40 8.78
C VAL A 228 6.81 8.33 9.12
N SER A 229 6.36 7.11 9.41
CA SER A 229 7.21 6.02 9.93
C SER A 229 8.24 5.54 8.91
N ASP A 230 7.97 5.65 7.63
CA ASP A 230 8.89 5.26 6.55
C ASP A 230 9.02 6.43 5.55
N GLU A 231 10.22 6.98 5.42
CA GLU A 231 10.53 8.10 4.51
C GLU A 231 10.29 7.77 3.03
N ARG A 232 10.24 6.49 2.68
CA ARG A 232 9.95 6.02 1.33
C ARG A 232 8.46 6.09 1.00
N LYS A 233 7.59 6.22 2.02
CA LYS A 233 6.13 6.29 1.84
C LYS A 233 5.74 7.51 1.01
N LEU A 234 5.05 7.29 -0.11
CA LEU A 234 4.61 8.37 -0.98
C LEU A 234 3.50 9.17 -0.31
N LEU A 235 3.76 10.46 -0.09
CA LEU A 235 2.72 11.39 0.35
C LEU A 235 1.96 11.93 -0.86
N PRO A 236 0.64 12.18 -0.72
CA PRO A 236 -0.12 12.92 -1.73
C PRO A 236 0.42 14.33 -1.98
N ALA A 237 0.01 14.94 -3.08
CA ALA A 237 0.37 16.34 -3.41
C ALA A 237 0.11 17.30 -2.25
N ILE A 238 0.87 18.38 -2.20
CA ILE A 238 0.69 19.46 -1.24
C ILE A 238 -0.74 19.99 -1.28
N GLY A 239 -1.38 20.16 -0.10
CA GLY A 239 -2.76 20.65 0.00
C GLY A 239 -3.46 20.21 1.28
N VAL A 240 -4.75 20.52 1.34
CA VAL A 240 -5.65 20.22 2.45
C VAL A 240 -6.56 19.04 2.08
N TYR A 241 -6.69 18.09 3.00
CA TYR A 241 -7.40 16.83 2.79
C TYR A 241 -8.44 16.58 3.88
N ALA A 242 -9.59 16.03 3.49
CA ALA A 242 -10.51 15.37 4.40
C ALA A 242 -9.94 13.98 4.73
N VAL A 243 -9.84 13.68 6.02
CA VAL A 243 -9.24 12.43 6.49
C VAL A 243 -10.06 11.77 7.60
N LYS A 244 -9.91 10.44 7.73
CA LYS A 244 -10.29 9.70 8.92
C LYS A 244 -9.01 9.28 9.64
N ILE A 245 -8.96 9.51 10.94
CA ILE A 245 -7.80 9.23 11.79
C ILE A 245 -8.11 8.03 12.68
N ILE A 246 -7.27 7.01 12.64
CA ILE A 246 -7.39 5.82 13.48
C ILE A 246 -6.39 5.95 14.64
N ILE A 247 -6.91 5.92 15.87
CA ILE A 247 -6.14 5.99 17.11
C ILE A 247 -6.53 4.76 17.96
N GLY A 248 -5.69 3.74 17.95
CA GLY A 248 -6.06 2.43 18.51
C GLY A 248 -7.23 1.81 17.76
N GLN A 249 -8.39 1.67 18.43
CA GLN A 249 -9.62 1.14 17.81
C GLN A 249 -10.63 2.24 17.45
N GLU A 250 -10.35 3.49 17.78
CA GLU A 250 -11.25 4.62 17.56
C GLU A 250 -10.97 5.30 16.23
N ILE A 251 -12.03 5.81 15.58
CA ILE A 251 -11.94 6.54 14.31
C ILE A 251 -12.51 7.94 14.51
N PHE A 252 -11.69 8.93 14.15
CA PHE A 252 -12.05 10.35 14.22
C PHE A 252 -12.04 10.95 12.81
N ASN A 253 -12.85 11.99 12.62
CA ASN A 253 -12.79 12.84 11.44
C ASN A 253 -11.76 13.93 11.64
N GLY A 254 -11.15 14.41 10.55
CA GLY A 254 -10.19 15.48 10.63
C GLY A 254 -9.85 16.13 9.30
N MET A 255 -9.01 17.13 9.41
CA MET A 255 -8.44 17.88 8.31
C MET A 255 -6.92 17.79 8.36
N LEU A 256 -6.31 17.29 7.30
CA LEU A 256 -4.87 17.18 7.17
C LEU A 256 -4.33 18.22 6.19
N ASN A 257 -3.25 18.90 6.57
CA ASN A 257 -2.45 19.74 5.70
C ASN A 257 -1.12 19.04 5.38
N ILE A 258 -0.85 18.83 4.09
CA ILE A 258 0.48 18.49 3.57
C ILE A 258 1.05 19.80 3.02
N GLY A 259 2.16 20.28 3.57
CA GLY A 259 2.79 21.52 3.21
C GLY A 259 4.32 21.42 3.15
N ILE A 260 4.99 22.49 2.74
CA ILE A 260 6.45 22.60 2.81
C ILE A 260 6.80 23.49 4.00
N ARG A 261 7.62 23.00 4.92
CA ARG A 261 8.18 23.84 5.98
C ARG A 261 9.25 24.75 5.37
N PRO A 262 9.15 26.08 5.55
CA PRO A 262 10.28 26.95 5.26
C PRO A 262 11.40 26.66 6.26
N THR A 263 12.43 25.93 5.82
CA THR A 263 13.66 25.73 6.58
C THR A 263 14.72 26.71 6.11
N VAL A 264 15.67 27.06 7.00
CA VAL A 264 16.83 27.92 6.69
C VAL A 264 17.76 27.26 5.64
N SER A 265 17.68 25.92 5.49
CA SER A 265 18.28 25.14 4.41
C SER A 265 17.24 24.90 3.32
N ASN A 266 17.55 25.12 2.05
CA ASN A 266 16.68 25.02 0.88
C ASN A 266 16.05 23.64 0.60
N ASP A 267 16.24 22.67 1.47
CA ASP A 267 15.65 21.31 1.37
C ASP A 267 14.28 21.28 2.04
N GLY A 268 13.30 21.96 1.45
CA GLY A 268 11.95 22.06 1.98
C GLY A 268 11.37 20.71 2.44
N GLN A 269 11.44 20.44 3.75
CA GLN A 269 10.85 19.21 4.30
C GLN A 269 9.33 19.28 4.21
N VAL A 270 8.74 18.20 3.69
CA VAL A 270 7.27 18.06 3.66
C VAL A 270 6.78 17.89 5.10
N SER A 271 5.81 18.71 5.50
CA SER A 271 5.12 18.60 6.79
C SER A 271 3.76 17.96 6.61
N CYS A 272 3.38 17.16 7.60
CA CYS A 272 2.09 16.52 7.71
C CYS A 272 1.45 16.99 9.03
N GLU A 273 0.42 17.84 8.97
CA GLU A 273 -0.23 18.42 10.15
C GLU A 273 -1.71 18.10 10.14
N VAL A 274 -2.21 17.42 11.16
CA VAL A 274 -3.62 17.01 11.24
C VAL A 274 -4.35 17.70 12.38
N TYR A 275 -5.48 18.34 12.06
CA TYR A 275 -6.47 18.79 13.02
C TYR A 275 -7.56 17.71 13.15
N ILE A 276 -7.67 17.12 14.34
CA ILE A 276 -8.63 16.07 14.66
C ILE A 276 -9.88 16.72 15.26
N PHE A 277 -11.04 16.48 14.67
CA PHE A 277 -12.30 17.10 15.11
C PHE A 277 -12.77 16.48 16.41
N ASP A 278 -13.30 17.32 17.30
CA ASP A 278 -13.88 16.93 18.59
C ASP A 278 -12.94 16.08 19.47
N PHE A 279 -11.63 16.40 19.42
CA PHE A 279 -10.59 15.65 20.10
C PHE A 279 -9.73 16.55 21.00
N SER A 280 -9.49 16.11 22.25
CA SER A 280 -8.76 16.89 23.25
C SER A 280 -7.71 16.10 24.06
N ARG A 281 -7.47 14.82 23.67
CA ARG A 281 -6.49 13.96 24.36
C ARG A 281 -5.06 14.21 23.87
N ASP A 282 -4.09 13.93 24.74
CA ASP A 282 -2.67 13.95 24.36
C ASP A 282 -2.32 12.72 23.48
N LEU A 283 -1.62 13.00 22.36
CA LEU A 283 -1.20 12.00 21.38
C LEU A 283 0.32 11.94 21.17
N TYR A 284 1.11 12.77 21.84
CA TYR A 284 2.55 12.76 21.63
C TYR A 284 3.18 11.39 21.87
N GLY A 285 4.07 10.97 20.96
CA GLY A 285 4.70 9.67 20.96
C GLY A 285 3.79 8.50 20.55
N LYS A 286 2.52 8.75 20.19
CA LYS A 286 1.62 7.70 19.72
C LYS A 286 1.64 7.59 18.20
N ASN A 287 1.59 6.37 17.71
CA ASN A 287 1.36 6.10 16.29
C ASN A 287 -0.13 6.23 15.96
N ILE A 288 -0.43 6.97 14.90
CA ILE A 288 -1.77 7.10 14.33
C ILE A 288 -1.76 6.79 12.84
N THR A 289 -2.88 6.30 12.32
CA THR A 289 -3.06 6.05 10.89
C THR A 289 -4.05 7.05 10.32
N ILE A 290 -3.68 7.70 9.24
CA ILE A 290 -4.45 8.73 8.54
C ILE A 290 -4.94 8.16 7.21
N ASN A 291 -6.24 7.97 7.07
CA ASN A 291 -6.91 7.54 5.86
C ASN A 291 -7.36 8.76 5.06
N PHE A 292 -6.85 8.93 3.86
CA PHE A 292 -7.23 10.01 2.95
C PHE A 292 -8.57 9.73 2.30
N ILE A 293 -9.52 10.65 2.44
CA ILE A 293 -10.86 10.50 1.86
C ILE A 293 -11.02 11.35 0.60
N ASN A 294 -10.63 12.63 0.66
CA ASN A 294 -10.72 13.52 -0.49
C ASN A 294 -9.74 14.71 -0.34
N ARG A 295 -9.30 15.28 -1.47
CA ARG A 295 -8.60 16.57 -1.49
C ARG A 295 -9.59 17.70 -1.45
N ILE A 296 -9.42 18.64 -0.52
CA ILE A 296 -10.30 19.80 -0.36
C ILE A 296 -9.85 20.96 -1.23
N ARG A 297 -8.52 21.25 -1.22
CA ARG A 297 -7.88 22.31 -2.02
C ARG A 297 -6.35 22.15 -2.06
N GLY A 298 -5.70 22.90 -2.94
CA GLY A 298 -4.25 23.11 -2.89
C GLY A 298 -3.83 24.04 -1.75
N GLU A 299 -2.52 24.22 -1.60
CA GLU A 299 -1.96 25.20 -0.68
C GLU A 299 -2.27 26.64 -1.15
N ARG A 300 -2.47 27.53 -0.19
CA ARG A 300 -2.75 28.94 -0.43
C ARG A 300 -2.02 29.80 0.60
N LYS A 301 -1.45 30.93 0.17
CA LYS A 301 -0.93 31.97 1.07
C LYS A 301 -2.09 32.85 1.57
N PHE A 302 -2.00 33.28 2.81
CA PHE A 302 -2.95 34.17 3.46
C PHE A 302 -2.26 35.47 3.84
N ASN A 303 -2.96 36.59 3.77
CA ASN A 303 -2.40 37.91 4.08
C ASN A 303 -2.29 38.12 5.59
N ASP A 304 -3.21 37.52 6.36
CA ASP A 304 -3.26 37.61 7.81
C ASP A 304 -3.86 36.35 8.45
N ILE A 305 -3.85 36.34 9.78
CA ILE A 305 -4.33 35.20 10.60
C ILE A 305 -5.86 35.07 10.49
N GLU A 306 -6.58 36.13 10.34
CA GLU A 306 -8.05 36.13 10.25
C GLU A 306 -8.52 35.50 8.93
N GLU A 307 -7.87 35.82 7.81
CA GLU A 307 -8.12 35.16 6.52
C GLU A 307 -7.86 33.67 6.60
N LEU A 308 -6.73 33.26 7.23
CA LEU A 308 -6.41 31.85 7.46
C LEU A 308 -7.50 31.16 8.30
N ARG A 309 -7.91 31.75 9.41
CA ARG A 309 -8.95 31.21 10.31
C ARG A 309 -10.28 31.03 9.60
N ALA A 310 -10.72 32.05 8.85
CA ALA A 310 -11.96 31.98 8.07
C ALA A 310 -11.91 30.86 7.01
N GLN A 311 -10.76 30.65 6.36
CA GLN A 311 -10.59 29.57 5.41
C GLN A 311 -10.62 28.19 6.09
N LEU A 312 -9.97 28.01 7.24
CA LEU A 312 -9.98 26.76 7.98
C LEU A 312 -11.40 26.38 8.45
N GLN A 313 -12.21 27.35 8.84
CA GLN A 313 -13.62 27.12 9.17
C GLN A 313 -14.43 26.62 7.96
N LYS A 314 -14.25 27.24 6.79
CA LYS A 314 -14.90 26.79 5.54
C LYS A 314 -14.45 25.37 5.15
N ASP A 315 -13.16 25.08 5.30
CA ASP A 315 -12.60 23.75 5.00
C ASP A 315 -13.21 22.71 5.95
N GLN A 316 -13.31 23.00 7.25
CA GLN A 316 -13.92 22.13 8.26
C GLN A 316 -15.40 21.86 7.92
N GLU A 317 -16.19 22.89 7.63
CA GLU A 317 -17.61 22.72 7.25
C GLU A 317 -17.78 21.84 6.02
N LYS A 318 -16.92 22.04 5.00
CA LYS A 318 -16.92 21.23 3.77
C LYS A 318 -16.60 19.78 4.08
N ILE A 319 -15.58 19.52 4.92
CA ILE A 319 -15.17 18.18 5.32
C ILE A 319 -16.27 17.48 6.12
N LEU A 320 -16.88 18.19 7.08
CA LEU A 320 -17.97 17.62 7.90
C LEU A 320 -19.19 17.22 7.03
N LYS A 321 -19.51 18.00 5.99
CA LYS A 321 -20.58 17.65 5.05
C LYS A 321 -20.22 16.40 4.24
N LEU A 322 -18.97 16.31 3.77
CA LEU A 322 -18.47 15.20 2.96
C LEU A 322 -18.38 13.89 3.75
N LEU A 323 -18.01 13.95 5.03
CA LEU A 323 -17.83 12.74 5.87
C LEU A 323 -19.13 12.25 6.53
N LYS A 324 -20.23 13.04 6.47
CA LYS A 324 -21.57 12.63 6.90
C LYS A 324 -22.36 11.88 5.81
N SER A 325 -21.97 12.05 4.55
CA SER A 325 -22.52 11.32 3.39
C SER A 325 -21.88 9.94 3.25
#